data_5a50da91eaf5caaf969824c86992f96c
#
_entry.id   5a50da91eaf5caaf969824c86992f96c
#
_cell.length_a   1.000
_cell.length_b   1.000
_cell.length_c   1.000
_cell.angle_alpha   90.00
_cell.angle_beta   90.00
_cell.angle_gamma   90.00
#
_symmetry.space_group_name_H-M   'P 1'
#
loop_
_entity.id
_entity.type
_entity.pdbx_description
1 polymer ?
#
loop_
_entity_poly.entity_id
_entity_poly.type
_entity_poly.pdbx_seq_one_letter_code
_entity_poly.pdbx_strand_id
1 'polypeptide(L)'
;MFDIEETLKFILNGAEDINDIEALREKLNEVKKENRTLRIKFGMDPSAPDIHLGHAVALRKIKQLQDLGHTAVVIIGDFTGAIGDPSGKSKTRNQLTDEQVKFNAQTYLEQIFKILDKDKTELHYNSEWFGQMNFKDVINLCSKTTVARMLERDDFNNRMNNHKPIAIHEFFYPLMQAYDSVVVKSDLELGGTDQTFNVMMGRNIQKDFGVSQQVPVFVPLLVGIDGKEKMSKSLGNYIGVDEDAKVMYAKVMKIPDDLIITYYQLTTDAHPDRIRAVQKLLENGEVNPRDIKMHLARSIVSLYHTPEEVKEAENNFQAIFQKKDIEIELPELVYDSSLIDENGDYSLIDCIFASGKYKSKSEVRRLIQQDAVRINGEKTNELTLKPVEGTIIQVGKGNVFKLASLQKKQEKGLSLTRGLKKN
;
A
#
# COMPACT_ATOMS: atom_id res chain seq x y z
N MET A 1 -20.46 -25.80 -2.72
CA MET A 1 -20.33 -25.53 -4.18
C MET A 1 -20.56 -24.04 -4.36
N PHE A 2 -19.63 -23.30 -4.98
CA PHE A 2 -19.69 -21.83 -5.13
C PHE A 2 -20.76 -21.39 -6.16
N ASP A 3 -21.20 -20.12 -6.05
CA ASP A 3 -22.10 -19.49 -7.03
C ASP A 3 -21.26 -18.75 -8.09
N ILE A 4 -21.54 -19.02 -9.39
CA ILE A 4 -20.78 -18.46 -10.51
C ILE A 4 -21.05 -16.97 -10.66
N GLU A 5 -22.31 -16.53 -10.57
CA GLU A 5 -22.67 -15.12 -10.77
C GLU A 5 -22.18 -14.27 -9.61
N GLU A 6 -22.23 -14.79 -8.39
CA GLU A 6 -21.67 -14.11 -7.22
C GLU A 6 -20.15 -14.01 -7.32
N THR A 7 -19.47 -15.10 -7.72
CA THR A 7 -18.02 -15.09 -7.94
C THR A 7 -17.62 -14.08 -9.02
N LEU A 8 -18.32 -14.05 -10.16
CA LEU A 8 -18.11 -13.07 -11.23
C LEU A 8 -18.27 -11.65 -10.70
N LYS A 9 -19.33 -11.37 -9.94
CA LYS A 9 -19.58 -10.06 -9.37
C LYS A 9 -18.42 -9.56 -8.51
N PHE A 10 -17.84 -10.44 -7.68
CA PHE A 10 -16.69 -10.09 -6.85
C PHE A 10 -15.41 -9.94 -7.66
N ILE A 11 -15.15 -10.79 -8.67
CA ILE A 11 -13.97 -10.65 -9.53
C ILE A 11 -14.02 -9.32 -10.30
N LEU A 12 -15.17 -8.98 -10.89
CA LEU A 12 -15.35 -7.79 -11.71
C LEU A 12 -15.34 -6.48 -10.91
N ASN A 13 -15.68 -6.52 -9.63
CA ASN A 13 -15.73 -5.33 -8.80
C ASN A 13 -14.32 -4.77 -8.56
N GLY A 14 -14.00 -3.60 -9.13
CA GLY A 14 -12.69 -2.95 -8.99
C GLY A 14 -11.57 -3.63 -9.77
N ALA A 15 -11.87 -4.57 -10.66
CA ALA A 15 -10.90 -5.06 -11.63
C ALA A 15 -10.83 -4.12 -12.84
N GLU A 16 -9.64 -4.00 -13.40
CA GLU A 16 -9.35 -3.25 -14.62
C GLU A 16 -9.17 -4.25 -15.78
N ASP A 17 -9.69 -3.91 -16.98
CA ASP A 17 -9.49 -4.65 -18.24
C ASP A 17 -9.65 -6.18 -18.18
N ILE A 18 -10.80 -6.66 -17.70
CA ILE A 18 -11.17 -8.04 -17.98
C ILE A 18 -11.71 -8.09 -19.41
N ASN A 19 -10.81 -8.24 -20.37
CA ASN A 19 -11.14 -8.24 -21.80
C ASN A 19 -11.97 -9.46 -22.24
N ASP A 20 -12.10 -10.49 -21.38
CA ASP A 20 -12.74 -11.74 -21.74
C ASP A 20 -13.55 -12.30 -20.54
N ILE A 21 -14.71 -11.66 -20.28
CA ILE A 21 -15.65 -12.11 -19.24
C ILE A 21 -16.19 -13.51 -19.57
N GLU A 22 -16.33 -13.85 -20.86
CA GLU A 22 -16.80 -15.17 -21.27
C GLU A 22 -15.77 -16.26 -20.95
N ALA A 23 -14.47 -16.01 -21.19
CA ALA A 23 -13.42 -16.96 -20.77
C ALA A 23 -13.39 -17.16 -19.25
N LEU A 24 -13.67 -16.11 -18.46
CA LEU A 24 -13.80 -16.23 -17.02
C LEU A 24 -15.01 -17.08 -16.63
N ARG A 25 -16.14 -16.87 -17.29
CA ARG A 25 -17.36 -17.67 -17.09
C ARG A 25 -17.16 -19.13 -17.48
N GLU A 26 -16.48 -19.38 -18.60
CA GLU A 26 -16.12 -20.72 -19.05
C GLU A 26 -15.22 -21.42 -18.02
N LYS A 27 -14.19 -20.73 -17.52
CA LYS A 27 -13.29 -21.26 -16.48
C LYS A 27 -14.05 -21.61 -15.20
N LEU A 28 -14.96 -20.76 -14.74
CA LEU A 28 -15.80 -21.03 -13.57
C LEU A 28 -16.71 -22.26 -13.78
N ASN A 29 -17.27 -22.43 -14.98
CA ASN A 29 -18.06 -23.60 -15.33
C ASN A 29 -17.20 -24.88 -15.39
N GLU A 30 -15.98 -24.82 -15.98
CA GLU A 30 -15.01 -25.90 -16.01
C GLU A 30 -14.73 -26.41 -14.60
N VAL A 31 -14.28 -25.51 -13.73
CA VAL A 31 -13.91 -25.80 -12.34
C VAL A 31 -15.10 -26.38 -11.54
N LYS A 32 -16.29 -25.81 -11.73
CA LYS A 32 -17.53 -26.29 -11.08
C LYS A 32 -17.91 -27.69 -11.55
N LYS A 33 -17.77 -27.98 -12.86
CA LYS A 33 -18.02 -29.30 -13.45
C LYS A 33 -17.04 -30.35 -12.92
N GLU A 34 -15.80 -29.96 -12.69
CA GLU A 34 -14.78 -30.81 -12.08
C GLU A 34 -14.93 -30.96 -10.57
N ASN A 35 -15.93 -30.35 -9.96
CA ASN A 35 -16.19 -30.37 -8.52
C ASN A 35 -14.99 -29.92 -7.67
N ARG A 36 -14.25 -28.94 -8.15
CA ARG A 36 -13.11 -28.30 -7.46
C ARG A 36 -13.30 -26.79 -7.31
N THR A 37 -12.39 -26.15 -6.65
CA THR A 37 -12.33 -24.69 -6.47
C THR A 37 -11.36 -24.05 -7.48
N LEU A 38 -11.50 -22.75 -7.77
CA LEU A 38 -10.48 -22.00 -8.51
C LEU A 38 -9.17 -21.99 -7.73
N ARG A 39 -8.07 -22.18 -8.43
CA ARG A 39 -6.70 -21.97 -7.98
C ARG A 39 -6.26 -20.58 -8.40
N ILE A 40 -6.22 -19.64 -7.45
CA ILE A 40 -5.97 -18.22 -7.69
C ILE A 40 -4.52 -17.92 -7.36
N LYS A 41 -3.70 -17.77 -8.38
CA LYS A 41 -2.28 -17.48 -8.23
C LYS A 41 -2.03 -16.01 -7.92
N PHE A 42 -1.12 -15.78 -7.00
CA PHE A 42 -0.52 -14.50 -6.71
C PHE A 42 0.96 -14.67 -6.40
N GLY A 43 1.82 -14.11 -7.24
CA GLY A 43 3.26 -14.12 -7.03
C GLY A 43 3.74 -12.81 -6.44
N MET A 44 4.72 -12.88 -5.54
CA MET A 44 5.37 -11.71 -4.99
C MET A 44 6.82 -11.95 -4.64
N ASP A 45 7.68 -11.00 -5.04
CA ASP A 45 9.07 -11.01 -4.64
C ASP A 45 9.23 -10.29 -3.29
N PRO A 46 9.97 -10.83 -2.34
CA PRO A 46 10.20 -10.23 -1.04
C PRO A 46 11.21 -9.06 -1.12
N SER A 47 10.84 -8.01 -1.85
CA SER A 47 11.73 -6.89 -2.17
C SER A 47 11.83 -5.81 -1.10
N ALA A 48 10.91 -5.78 -0.13
CA ALA A 48 10.89 -4.84 1.01
C ALA A 48 10.08 -5.43 2.18
N PRO A 49 10.38 -5.11 3.45
CA PRO A 49 9.82 -5.82 4.59
C PRO A 49 8.35 -5.54 4.93
N ASP A 50 7.71 -4.54 4.34
CA ASP A 50 6.37 -4.13 4.76
C ASP A 50 5.36 -4.00 3.61
N ILE A 51 4.09 -4.30 3.89
CA ILE A 51 2.94 -4.18 3.00
C ILE A 51 2.18 -2.87 3.29
N HIS A 52 1.76 -2.16 2.25
CA HIS A 52 0.81 -1.05 2.35
C HIS A 52 -0.49 -1.40 1.61
N LEU A 53 -1.54 -0.57 1.77
CA LEU A 53 -2.85 -0.85 1.17
C LEU A 53 -2.78 -1.10 -0.35
N GLY A 54 -1.86 -0.45 -1.07
CA GLY A 54 -1.67 -0.70 -2.50
C GLY A 54 -1.25 -2.15 -2.82
N HIS A 55 -0.42 -2.78 -1.99
CA HIS A 55 -0.11 -4.21 -2.10
C HIS A 55 -1.28 -5.07 -1.63
N ALA A 56 -2.01 -4.60 -0.62
CA ALA A 56 -3.14 -5.32 -0.06
C ALA A 56 -4.33 -5.44 -1.03
N VAL A 57 -4.43 -4.60 -2.08
CA VAL A 57 -5.53 -4.64 -3.07
C VAL A 57 -5.70 -6.04 -3.66
N ALA A 58 -4.64 -6.62 -4.20
CA ALA A 58 -4.68 -7.97 -4.78
C ALA A 58 -4.99 -9.03 -3.71
N LEU A 59 -4.36 -8.92 -2.52
CA LEU A 59 -4.61 -9.85 -1.41
C LEU A 59 -6.06 -9.78 -0.91
N ARG A 60 -6.65 -8.58 -0.83
CA ARG A 60 -8.07 -8.42 -0.47
C ARG A 60 -9.01 -9.06 -1.50
N LYS A 61 -8.71 -8.90 -2.79
CA LYS A 61 -9.45 -9.56 -3.86
C LYS A 61 -9.39 -11.09 -3.71
N ILE A 62 -8.23 -11.64 -3.43
CA ILE A 62 -8.05 -13.07 -3.17
C ILE A 62 -8.85 -13.50 -1.93
N LYS A 63 -8.80 -12.71 -0.85
CA LYS A 63 -9.59 -12.99 0.38
C LYS A 63 -11.08 -13.07 0.09
N GLN A 64 -11.63 -12.12 -0.67
CA GLN A 64 -13.03 -12.15 -1.08
C GLN A 64 -13.39 -13.46 -1.82
N LEU A 65 -12.48 -13.94 -2.68
CA LEU A 65 -12.67 -15.20 -3.39
C LEU A 65 -12.48 -16.43 -2.48
N GLN A 66 -11.59 -16.37 -1.49
CA GLN A 66 -11.50 -17.41 -0.44
C GLN A 66 -12.79 -17.53 0.37
N ASP A 67 -13.46 -16.40 0.65
CA ASP A 67 -14.74 -16.38 1.37
C ASP A 67 -15.87 -17.03 0.55
N LEU A 68 -15.76 -16.97 -0.79
CA LEU A 68 -16.64 -17.70 -1.71
C LEU A 68 -16.24 -19.16 -1.90
N GLY A 69 -15.20 -19.66 -1.22
CA GLY A 69 -14.80 -21.06 -1.20
C GLY A 69 -13.66 -21.41 -2.17
N HIS A 70 -12.96 -20.44 -2.74
CA HIS A 70 -11.83 -20.66 -3.64
C HIS A 70 -10.49 -20.75 -2.90
N THR A 71 -9.44 -21.23 -3.57
CA THR A 71 -8.12 -21.49 -3.02
C THR A 71 -7.13 -20.43 -3.51
N ALA A 72 -6.48 -19.74 -2.57
CA ALA A 72 -5.32 -18.91 -2.89
C ALA A 72 -4.08 -19.77 -3.13
N VAL A 73 -3.29 -19.43 -4.15
CA VAL A 73 -1.98 -20.03 -4.42
C VAL A 73 -0.95 -18.89 -4.40
N VAL A 74 -0.31 -18.73 -3.27
CA VAL A 74 0.71 -17.68 -3.05
C VAL A 74 2.08 -18.22 -3.37
N ILE A 75 2.80 -17.54 -4.25
CA ILE A 75 4.17 -17.88 -4.62
C ILE A 75 5.10 -16.78 -4.10
N ILE A 76 6.00 -17.16 -3.22
CA ILE A 76 7.11 -16.30 -2.81
C ILE A 76 8.24 -16.49 -3.82
N GLY A 77 8.57 -15.40 -4.49
CA GLY A 77 9.65 -15.35 -5.47
C GLY A 77 11.02 -15.26 -4.81
N ASP A 78 11.44 -16.32 -4.09
CA ASP A 78 12.74 -16.36 -3.47
C ASP A 78 13.86 -16.57 -4.50
N PHE A 79 13.58 -17.28 -5.59
CA PHE A 79 14.51 -17.43 -6.70
C PHE A 79 14.45 -16.21 -7.66
N THR A 80 13.26 -15.74 -8.01
CA THR A 80 13.06 -14.56 -8.89
C THR A 80 13.49 -13.26 -8.22
N GLY A 81 13.36 -13.16 -6.90
CA GLY A 81 13.79 -11.99 -6.12
C GLY A 81 15.30 -11.69 -6.23
N ALA A 82 16.12 -12.72 -6.48
CA ALA A 82 17.55 -12.55 -6.75
C ALA A 82 17.80 -11.83 -8.10
N ILE A 83 16.91 -11.98 -9.10
CA ILE A 83 16.95 -11.25 -10.37
C ILE A 83 16.31 -9.88 -10.20
N GLY A 84 15.15 -9.83 -9.57
CA GLY A 84 14.30 -8.66 -9.37
C GLY A 84 13.47 -8.30 -10.60
N ASP A 85 12.20 -7.98 -10.37
CA ASP A 85 11.26 -7.58 -11.43
C ASP A 85 11.75 -6.31 -12.16
N PRO A 86 12.01 -6.37 -13.48
CA PRO A 86 12.37 -5.20 -14.27
C PRO A 86 11.19 -4.24 -14.54
N SER A 87 9.93 -4.62 -14.23
CA SER A 87 8.72 -3.82 -14.50
C SER A 87 8.84 -2.39 -13.96
N GLY A 88 8.54 -1.40 -14.82
CA GLY A 88 8.45 0.01 -14.45
C GLY A 88 9.76 0.67 -14.03
N LYS A 89 10.93 0.09 -14.35
CA LYS A 89 12.24 0.64 -13.96
C LYS A 89 13.16 0.95 -15.14
N SER A 90 13.89 2.05 -15.01
CA SER A 90 14.86 2.51 -16.02
C SER A 90 16.29 1.99 -15.80
N LYS A 91 16.53 1.24 -14.72
CA LYS A 91 17.86 0.71 -14.35
C LYS A 91 17.72 -0.69 -13.75
N THR A 92 18.73 -1.54 -13.97
CA THR A 92 18.88 -2.85 -13.33
C THR A 92 18.85 -2.72 -11.80
N ARG A 93 18.09 -3.58 -11.12
CA ARG A 93 18.06 -3.62 -9.64
C ARG A 93 19.36 -4.18 -9.06
N ASN A 94 19.71 -3.73 -7.87
CA ASN A 94 20.67 -4.45 -7.04
C ASN A 94 20.06 -5.79 -6.62
N GLN A 95 20.80 -6.85 -6.83
CA GLN A 95 20.40 -8.18 -6.39
C GLN A 95 20.38 -8.25 -4.85
N LEU A 96 19.36 -8.92 -4.31
CA LEU A 96 19.29 -9.21 -2.88
C LEU A 96 20.13 -10.46 -2.57
N THR A 97 20.68 -10.54 -1.35
CA THR A 97 21.30 -11.78 -0.87
C THR A 97 20.22 -12.78 -0.44
N ASP A 98 20.57 -14.06 -0.42
CA ASP A 98 19.64 -15.14 0.02
C ASP A 98 19.14 -14.92 1.44
N GLU A 99 19.97 -14.36 2.34
CA GLU A 99 19.59 -14.02 3.70
C GLU A 99 18.56 -12.89 3.73
N GLN A 100 18.75 -11.86 2.90
CA GLN A 100 17.80 -10.75 2.77
C GLN A 100 16.46 -11.22 2.21
N VAL A 101 16.49 -12.10 1.21
CA VAL A 101 15.29 -12.68 0.61
C VAL A 101 14.52 -13.50 1.66
N LYS A 102 15.20 -14.36 2.44
CA LYS A 102 14.57 -15.17 3.50
C LYS A 102 13.97 -14.31 4.61
N PHE A 103 14.70 -13.31 5.09
CA PHE A 103 14.21 -12.39 6.13
C PHE A 103 12.97 -11.64 5.67
N ASN A 104 13.03 -11.06 4.47
CA ASN A 104 11.90 -10.34 3.91
C ASN A 104 10.70 -11.28 3.69
N ALA A 105 10.91 -12.50 3.17
CA ALA A 105 9.84 -13.48 2.95
C ALA A 105 9.07 -13.81 4.23
N GLN A 106 9.76 -13.98 5.36
CA GLN A 106 9.10 -14.25 6.63
C GLN A 106 8.19 -13.08 7.06
N THR A 107 8.70 -11.85 6.99
CA THR A 107 7.91 -10.64 7.32
C THR A 107 6.69 -10.48 6.41
N TYR A 108 6.86 -10.77 5.10
CA TYR A 108 5.75 -10.76 4.15
C TYR A 108 4.67 -11.78 4.50
N LEU A 109 5.05 -12.99 4.85
CA LEU A 109 4.10 -14.06 5.20
C LEU A 109 3.26 -13.70 6.43
N GLU A 110 3.88 -13.12 7.46
CA GLU A 110 3.15 -12.66 8.65
C GLU A 110 2.09 -11.62 8.27
N GLN A 111 2.39 -10.70 7.36
CA GLN A 111 1.45 -9.67 6.91
C GLN A 111 0.40 -10.21 5.92
N ILE A 112 0.76 -11.11 5.01
CA ILE A 112 -0.17 -11.78 4.09
C ILE A 112 -1.25 -12.53 4.88
N PHE A 113 -0.86 -13.27 5.92
CA PHE A 113 -1.80 -14.04 6.73
C PHE A 113 -2.60 -13.21 7.74
N LYS A 114 -2.38 -11.89 7.84
CA LYS A 114 -3.36 -10.97 8.43
C LYS A 114 -4.56 -10.73 7.51
N ILE A 115 -4.41 -10.98 6.21
CA ILE A 115 -5.43 -10.76 5.20
C ILE A 115 -6.02 -12.08 4.72
N LEU A 116 -5.17 -13.04 4.32
CA LEU A 116 -5.59 -14.31 3.74
C LEU A 116 -5.87 -15.37 4.81
N ASP A 117 -6.86 -16.21 4.53
CA ASP A 117 -7.14 -17.42 5.30
C ASP A 117 -6.05 -18.46 5.03
N LYS A 118 -5.29 -18.82 6.07
CA LYS A 118 -4.18 -19.76 5.98
C LYS A 118 -4.62 -21.15 5.54
N ASP A 119 -5.79 -21.60 6.00
CA ASP A 119 -6.30 -22.95 5.72
C ASP A 119 -6.81 -23.09 4.27
N LYS A 120 -7.04 -21.95 3.58
CA LYS A 120 -7.42 -21.88 2.17
C LYS A 120 -6.30 -21.33 1.29
N THR A 121 -5.07 -21.37 1.77
CA THR A 121 -3.89 -20.87 1.05
C THR A 121 -2.86 -21.96 0.86
N GLU A 122 -2.52 -22.23 -0.39
CA GLU A 122 -1.32 -22.99 -0.75
C GLU A 122 -0.15 -22.03 -0.86
N LEU A 123 0.90 -22.27 -0.11
CA LEU A 123 2.11 -21.47 -0.11
C LEU A 123 3.24 -22.24 -0.80
N HIS A 124 3.89 -21.60 -1.77
CA HIS A 124 5.02 -22.13 -2.50
C HIS A 124 6.18 -21.13 -2.52
N TYR A 125 7.38 -21.68 -2.63
CA TYR A 125 8.59 -20.93 -2.95
C TYR A 125 9.03 -21.33 -4.35
N ASN A 126 9.29 -20.39 -5.26
CA ASN A 126 9.60 -20.78 -6.63
C ASN A 126 11.01 -21.40 -6.78
N SER A 127 11.87 -21.32 -5.77
CA SER A 127 13.06 -22.14 -5.67
C SER A 127 12.76 -23.66 -5.63
N GLU A 128 11.55 -24.10 -5.23
CA GLU A 128 11.14 -25.50 -5.21
C GLU A 128 11.27 -26.18 -6.58
N TRP A 129 11.00 -25.45 -7.64
CA TRP A 129 11.13 -25.96 -9.03
C TRP A 129 12.33 -25.39 -9.77
N PHE A 130 12.66 -24.10 -9.63
CA PHE A 130 13.80 -23.52 -10.34
C PHE A 130 15.15 -24.06 -9.82
N GLY A 131 15.26 -24.36 -8.53
CA GLY A 131 16.43 -24.98 -7.94
C GLY A 131 16.73 -26.41 -8.46
N GLN A 132 15.73 -27.07 -9.04
CA GLN A 132 15.85 -28.43 -9.58
C GLN A 132 16.02 -28.47 -11.12
N MET A 133 15.80 -27.33 -11.81
CA MET A 133 15.95 -27.25 -13.24
C MET A 133 17.40 -27.46 -13.68
N ASN A 134 17.61 -28.34 -14.61
CA ASN A 134 18.89 -28.47 -15.30
C ASN A 134 18.92 -27.52 -16.52
N PHE A 135 20.10 -27.36 -17.11
CA PHE A 135 20.29 -26.43 -18.24
C PHE A 135 19.41 -26.75 -19.46
N LYS A 136 19.10 -28.03 -19.71
CA LYS A 136 18.20 -28.43 -20.81
C LYS A 136 16.76 -27.95 -20.56
N ASP A 137 16.31 -27.99 -19.32
CA ASP A 137 14.97 -27.50 -18.94
C ASP A 137 14.88 -26.00 -19.14
N VAL A 138 15.94 -25.26 -18.78
CA VAL A 138 16.02 -23.81 -19.02
C VAL A 138 15.97 -23.49 -20.51
N ILE A 139 16.72 -24.23 -21.36
CA ILE A 139 16.66 -24.05 -22.83
C ILE A 139 15.25 -24.36 -23.34
N ASN A 140 14.60 -25.42 -22.86
CA ASN A 140 13.23 -25.74 -23.24
C ASN A 140 12.26 -24.62 -22.87
N LEU A 141 12.38 -24.05 -21.68
CA LEU A 141 11.56 -22.90 -21.25
C LEU A 141 11.81 -21.68 -22.16
N CYS A 142 13.06 -21.34 -22.44
CA CYS A 142 13.44 -20.24 -23.33
C CYS A 142 12.91 -20.42 -24.76
N SER A 143 12.78 -21.67 -25.24
CA SER A 143 12.27 -21.97 -26.61
C SER A 143 10.77 -21.64 -26.78
N LYS A 144 10.03 -21.33 -25.70
CA LYS A 144 8.59 -21.00 -25.74
C LYS A 144 8.31 -19.53 -26.04
N THR A 145 9.34 -18.71 -26.17
CA THR A 145 9.20 -17.29 -26.52
C THR A 145 10.32 -16.83 -27.44
N THR A 146 10.22 -15.59 -27.90
CA THR A 146 11.24 -14.97 -28.77
C THR A 146 11.73 -13.65 -28.15
N VAL A 147 12.94 -13.22 -28.58
CA VAL A 147 13.45 -11.89 -28.20
C VAL A 147 12.51 -10.78 -28.66
N ALA A 148 11.91 -10.91 -29.87
CA ALA A 148 10.93 -9.93 -30.35
C ALA A 148 9.74 -9.80 -29.40
N ARG A 149 9.21 -10.92 -28.91
CA ARG A 149 8.11 -10.91 -27.93
C ARG A 149 8.52 -10.28 -26.60
N MET A 150 9.74 -10.53 -26.11
CA MET A 150 10.26 -9.91 -24.89
C MET A 150 10.37 -8.39 -25.03
N LEU A 151 10.77 -7.91 -26.22
CA LEU A 151 10.92 -6.48 -26.52
C LEU A 151 9.58 -5.74 -26.70
N GLU A 152 8.43 -6.43 -26.72
CA GLU A 152 7.11 -5.79 -26.67
C GLU A 152 6.78 -5.24 -25.27
N ARG A 153 7.50 -5.69 -24.24
CA ARG A 153 7.34 -5.18 -22.89
C ARG A 153 7.85 -3.73 -22.80
N ASP A 154 7.03 -2.82 -22.25
CA ASP A 154 7.27 -1.38 -22.31
C ASP A 154 8.64 -0.95 -21.77
N ASP A 155 9.10 -1.53 -20.66
CA ASP A 155 10.39 -1.18 -20.08
C ASP A 155 11.57 -1.63 -20.94
N PHE A 156 11.51 -2.84 -21.52
CA PHE A 156 12.52 -3.33 -22.46
C PHE A 156 12.51 -2.53 -23.75
N ASN A 157 11.33 -2.25 -24.31
CA ASN A 157 11.16 -1.42 -25.51
C ASN A 157 11.75 -0.02 -25.28
N ASN A 158 11.37 0.62 -24.19
CA ASN A 158 11.87 1.96 -23.84
C ASN A 158 13.40 1.97 -23.64
N ARG A 159 13.96 0.95 -23.01
CA ARG A 159 15.42 0.84 -22.82
C ARG A 159 16.13 0.59 -24.15
N MET A 160 15.61 -0.30 -24.98
CA MET A 160 16.16 -0.58 -26.30
C MET A 160 16.18 0.66 -27.20
N ASN A 161 15.05 1.39 -27.27
CA ASN A 161 14.92 2.61 -28.07
C ASN A 161 15.82 3.76 -27.57
N ASN A 162 16.08 3.79 -26.25
CA ASN A 162 16.97 4.79 -25.63
C ASN A 162 18.42 4.31 -25.51
N HIS A 163 18.81 3.24 -26.21
CA HIS A 163 20.15 2.65 -26.18
C HIS A 163 20.68 2.35 -24.77
N LYS A 164 19.79 2.01 -23.84
CA LYS A 164 20.15 1.59 -22.49
C LYS A 164 20.37 0.08 -22.44
N PRO A 165 21.36 -0.40 -21.68
CA PRO A 165 21.66 -1.83 -21.64
C PRO A 165 20.49 -2.62 -21.02
N ILE A 166 20.24 -3.81 -21.56
CA ILE A 166 19.34 -4.83 -21.01
C ILE A 166 20.20 -6.06 -20.77
N ALA A 167 20.28 -6.53 -19.54
CA ALA A 167 21.06 -7.71 -19.23
C ALA A 167 20.25 -8.99 -19.57
N ILE A 168 20.91 -10.03 -20.06
CA ILE A 168 20.24 -11.25 -20.54
C ILE A 168 19.41 -11.91 -19.44
N HIS A 169 19.88 -11.89 -18.18
CA HIS A 169 19.15 -12.47 -17.05
C HIS A 169 17.80 -11.79 -16.77
N GLU A 170 17.62 -10.52 -17.18
CA GLU A 170 16.37 -9.81 -17.02
C GLU A 170 15.25 -10.41 -17.90
N PHE A 171 15.58 -11.00 -19.04
CA PHE A 171 14.62 -11.73 -19.87
C PHE A 171 14.10 -13.02 -19.23
N PHE A 172 14.85 -13.59 -18.29
CA PHE A 172 14.39 -14.78 -17.58
C PHE A 172 13.26 -14.47 -16.60
N TYR A 173 13.19 -13.25 -16.05
CA TYR A 173 12.18 -12.92 -15.06
C TYR A 173 10.74 -13.17 -15.54
N PRO A 174 10.28 -12.61 -16.69
CA PRO A 174 8.94 -12.90 -17.22
C PRO A 174 8.69 -14.38 -17.51
N LEU A 175 9.72 -15.10 -17.97
CA LEU A 175 9.64 -16.55 -18.24
C LEU A 175 9.44 -17.36 -16.96
N MET A 176 10.14 -16.99 -15.91
CA MET A 176 10.05 -17.68 -14.62
C MET A 176 8.68 -17.43 -13.99
N GLN A 177 8.20 -16.19 -13.95
CA GLN A 177 6.85 -15.90 -13.47
C GLN A 177 5.78 -16.65 -14.28
N ALA A 178 5.96 -16.78 -15.59
CA ALA A 178 5.09 -17.53 -16.47
C ALA A 178 5.12 -19.04 -16.16
N TYR A 179 6.30 -19.60 -15.90
CA TYR A 179 6.46 -21.00 -15.57
C TYR A 179 5.89 -21.35 -14.18
N ASP A 180 5.91 -20.42 -13.23
CA ASP A 180 5.20 -20.54 -11.95
C ASP A 180 3.74 -20.94 -12.19
N SER A 181 3.05 -20.30 -13.16
CA SER A 181 1.66 -20.61 -13.50
C SER A 181 1.46 -22.02 -14.07
N VAL A 182 2.47 -22.54 -14.77
CA VAL A 182 2.47 -23.94 -15.26
C VAL A 182 2.55 -24.91 -14.12
N VAL A 183 3.51 -24.71 -13.20
CA VAL A 183 3.76 -25.61 -12.07
C VAL A 183 2.56 -25.69 -11.15
N VAL A 184 2.02 -24.54 -10.74
CA VAL A 184 0.89 -24.51 -9.82
C VAL A 184 -0.46 -24.73 -10.52
N LYS A 185 -0.49 -24.85 -11.85
CA LYS A 185 -1.73 -25.04 -12.63
C LYS A 185 -2.80 -24.01 -12.24
N SER A 186 -2.43 -22.74 -12.27
CA SER A 186 -3.34 -21.67 -11.88
C SER A 186 -4.53 -21.57 -12.85
N ASP A 187 -5.74 -21.38 -12.32
CA ASP A 187 -6.96 -21.09 -13.10
C ASP A 187 -7.14 -19.60 -13.34
N LEU A 188 -6.67 -18.80 -12.37
CA LEU A 188 -6.76 -17.35 -12.39
C LEU A 188 -5.45 -16.78 -11.81
N GLU A 189 -4.91 -15.74 -12.44
CA GLU A 189 -3.76 -15.00 -11.91
C GLU A 189 -4.13 -13.55 -11.68
N LEU A 190 -3.93 -13.10 -10.42
CA LEU A 190 -4.13 -11.72 -10.02
C LEU A 190 -2.81 -10.95 -10.07
N GLY A 191 -2.84 -9.76 -10.68
CA GLY A 191 -1.72 -8.84 -10.69
C GLY A 191 -2.17 -7.39 -10.77
N GLY A 192 -1.27 -6.45 -10.51
CA GLY A 192 -1.47 -5.05 -10.89
C GLY A 192 -1.41 -4.90 -12.41
N THR A 193 -1.94 -3.79 -12.93
CA THR A 193 -1.88 -3.49 -14.38
C THR A 193 -0.45 -3.42 -14.93
N ASP A 194 0.53 -3.12 -14.09
CA ASP A 194 1.95 -3.15 -14.42
C ASP A 194 2.49 -4.58 -14.67
N GLN A 195 1.75 -5.63 -14.29
CA GLN A 195 2.10 -7.05 -14.49
C GLN A 195 1.46 -7.66 -15.75
N THR A 196 0.74 -6.89 -16.56
CA THR A 196 -0.03 -7.40 -17.70
C THR A 196 0.81 -8.29 -18.63
N PHE A 197 2.01 -7.86 -19.00
CA PHE A 197 2.89 -8.64 -19.87
C PHE A 197 3.24 -10.01 -19.26
N ASN A 198 3.65 -10.04 -18.01
CA ASN A 198 4.09 -11.26 -17.32
C ASN A 198 2.94 -12.26 -17.15
N VAL A 199 1.76 -11.79 -16.74
CA VAL A 199 0.57 -12.64 -16.51
C VAL A 199 0.06 -13.22 -17.83
N MET A 200 0.04 -12.40 -18.90
CA MET A 200 -0.33 -12.86 -20.25
C MET A 200 0.68 -13.87 -20.81
N MET A 201 1.95 -13.71 -20.51
CA MET A 201 2.98 -14.70 -20.84
C MET A 201 2.70 -16.03 -20.12
N GLY A 202 2.32 -16.00 -18.85
CA GLY A 202 1.91 -17.19 -18.08
C GLY A 202 0.81 -17.98 -18.77
N ARG A 203 -0.26 -17.27 -19.19
CA ARG A 203 -1.36 -17.87 -19.95
C ARG A 203 -0.90 -18.56 -21.22
N ASN A 204 0.00 -17.93 -21.97
CA ASN A 204 0.52 -18.50 -23.24
C ASN A 204 1.41 -19.73 -22.98
N ILE A 205 2.31 -19.64 -22.02
CA ILE A 205 3.24 -20.74 -21.69
C ILE A 205 2.49 -21.94 -21.11
N GLN A 206 1.43 -21.76 -20.33
CA GLN A 206 0.56 -22.86 -19.91
C GLN A 206 0.07 -23.70 -21.10
N LYS A 207 -0.37 -23.07 -22.18
CA LYS A 207 -0.79 -23.77 -23.41
C LYS A 207 0.35 -24.60 -23.99
N ASP A 208 1.56 -24.03 -24.05
CA ASP A 208 2.75 -24.70 -24.62
C ASP A 208 3.23 -25.90 -23.80
N PHE A 209 2.86 -25.95 -22.53
CA PHE A 209 3.10 -27.07 -21.62
C PHE A 209 1.88 -28.00 -21.46
N GLY A 210 0.79 -27.79 -22.24
CA GLY A 210 -0.41 -28.62 -22.18
C GLY A 210 -1.25 -28.46 -20.91
N VAL A 211 -1.11 -27.34 -20.21
CA VAL A 211 -1.90 -26.97 -19.03
C VAL A 211 -3.07 -26.08 -19.46
N SER A 212 -4.24 -26.25 -18.82
CA SER A 212 -5.39 -25.35 -19.02
C SER A 212 -5.00 -23.91 -18.74
N GLN A 213 -5.33 -23.00 -19.65
CA GLN A 213 -4.92 -21.61 -19.58
C GLN A 213 -5.62 -20.85 -18.47
N GLN A 214 -4.88 -20.12 -17.67
CA GLN A 214 -5.40 -19.21 -16.64
C GLN A 214 -6.13 -18.01 -17.26
N VAL A 215 -7.06 -17.44 -16.50
CA VAL A 215 -7.66 -16.15 -16.80
C VAL A 215 -6.93 -15.05 -16.03
N PRO A 216 -6.39 -14.04 -16.71
CA PRO A 216 -5.74 -12.90 -16.07
C PRO A 216 -6.80 -11.97 -15.47
N VAL A 217 -6.56 -11.48 -14.25
CA VAL A 217 -7.38 -10.44 -13.60
C VAL A 217 -6.45 -9.35 -13.10
N PHE A 218 -6.63 -8.14 -13.61
CA PHE A 218 -5.82 -7.00 -13.23
C PHE A 218 -6.58 -6.08 -12.30
N VAL A 219 -5.88 -5.62 -11.27
CA VAL A 219 -6.37 -4.59 -10.35
C VAL A 219 -5.60 -3.30 -10.59
N PRO A 220 -6.26 -2.14 -10.53
CA PRO A 220 -5.59 -0.87 -10.71
C PRO A 220 -4.58 -0.61 -9.59
N LEU A 221 -3.56 0.18 -9.89
CA LEU A 221 -2.64 0.67 -8.89
C LEU A 221 -3.36 1.68 -7.99
N LEU A 222 -3.41 1.41 -6.70
CA LEU A 222 -4.08 2.30 -5.75
C LEU A 222 -3.37 3.65 -5.69
N VAL A 223 -4.12 4.72 -5.90
CA VAL A 223 -3.63 6.10 -5.75
C VAL A 223 -3.40 6.39 -4.27
N GLY A 224 -2.30 7.05 -3.95
CA GLY A 224 -1.94 7.42 -2.58
C GLY A 224 -2.80 8.54 -2.00
N ILE A 225 -2.54 8.87 -0.72
CA ILE A 225 -3.29 9.92 0.00
C ILE A 225 -3.10 11.33 -0.57
N ASP A 226 -2.14 11.51 -1.50
CA ASP A 226 -1.94 12.75 -2.26
C ASP A 226 -2.95 12.93 -3.40
N GLY A 227 -3.69 11.88 -3.76
CA GLY A 227 -4.71 11.89 -4.81
C GLY A 227 -4.17 11.97 -6.23
N LYS A 228 -2.88 11.72 -6.45
CA LYS A 228 -2.22 11.89 -7.76
C LYS A 228 -1.36 10.70 -8.15
N GLU A 229 -0.38 10.40 -7.32
CA GLU A 229 0.61 9.37 -7.61
C GLU A 229 0.17 8.02 -7.03
N LYS A 230 0.63 6.93 -7.64
CA LYS A 230 0.42 5.60 -7.07
C LYS A 230 0.94 5.54 -5.63
N MET A 231 0.25 4.81 -4.79
CA MET A 231 0.64 4.60 -3.40
C MET A 231 2.04 3.97 -3.32
N SER A 232 2.95 4.64 -2.62
CA SER A 232 4.33 4.19 -2.49
C SER A 232 4.99 4.71 -1.21
N LYS A 233 5.82 3.89 -0.58
CA LYS A 233 6.63 4.31 0.57
C LYS A 233 7.64 5.39 0.21
N SER A 234 8.27 5.28 -0.95
CA SER A 234 9.27 6.26 -1.40
C SER A 234 8.69 7.65 -1.63
N LEU A 235 7.38 7.75 -1.90
CA LEU A 235 6.66 9.02 -2.05
C LEU A 235 6.04 9.52 -0.74
N GLY A 236 6.03 8.71 0.32
CA GLY A 236 5.42 9.06 1.59
C GLY A 236 3.89 9.22 1.55
N ASN A 237 3.24 8.77 0.47
CA ASN A 237 1.79 8.88 0.24
C ASN A 237 1.03 7.59 0.57
N TYR A 238 1.62 6.69 1.34
CA TYR A 238 1.10 5.36 1.63
C TYR A 238 0.33 5.26 2.96
N ILE A 239 -0.49 4.22 3.06
CA ILE A 239 -1.11 3.72 4.29
C ILE A 239 -0.61 2.31 4.50
N GLY A 240 0.18 2.08 5.58
CA GLY A 240 0.72 0.76 5.92
C GLY A 240 -0.32 -0.11 6.62
N VAL A 241 -0.27 -1.42 6.41
CA VAL A 241 -1.21 -2.36 7.08
C VAL A 241 -0.88 -2.55 8.57
N ASP A 242 0.35 -2.24 8.98
CA ASP A 242 0.84 -2.35 10.35
C ASP A 242 0.91 -0.98 11.07
N GLU A 243 0.38 0.08 10.47
CA GLU A 243 0.33 1.39 11.14
C GLU A 243 -0.68 1.40 12.29
N ASP A 244 -0.42 2.21 13.30
CA ASP A 244 -1.36 2.47 14.40
C ASP A 244 -2.75 2.87 13.88
N ALA A 245 -3.81 2.39 14.51
CA ALA A 245 -5.20 2.61 14.10
C ALA A 245 -5.56 4.08 13.92
N LYS A 246 -5.07 4.98 14.81
CA LYS A 246 -5.32 6.43 14.73
C LYS A 246 -4.64 7.05 13.53
N VAL A 247 -3.41 6.60 13.21
CA VAL A 247 -2.65 7.06 12.05
C VAL A 247 -3.32 6.59 10.77
N MET A 248 -3.69 5.31 10.69
CA MET A 248 -4.40 4.73 9.55
C MET A 248 -5.72 5.46 9.29
N TYR A 249 -6.55 5.64 10.33
CA TYR A 249 -7.82 6.35 10.24
C TYR A 249 -7.64 7.78 9.70
N ALA A 250 -6.71 8.54 10.28
CA ALA A 250 -6.42 9.89 9.86
C ALA A 250 -5.91 9.99 8.41
N LYS A 251 -5.12 9.01 7.96
CA LYS A 251 -4.65 8.94 6.57
C LYS A 251 -5.80 8.65 5.59
N VAL A 252 -6.71 7.72 5.92
CA VAL A 252 -7.89 7.45 5.09
C VAL A 252 -8.76 8.71 4.97
N MET A 253 -8.95 9.45 6.06
CA MET A 253 -9.72 10.70 6.03
C MET A 253 -9.08 11.81 5.16
N LYS A 254 -7.80 11.69 4.80
CA LYS A 254 -7.08 12.66 3.92
C LYS A 254 -7.27 12.41 2.43
N ILE A 255 -7.75 11.23 2.03
CA ILE A 255 -7.94 10.94 0.60
C ILE A 255 -8.91 11.96 -0.02
N PRO A 256 -8.73 12.35 -1.29
CA PRO A 256 -9.71 13.13 -2.04
C PRO A 256 -11.08 12.45 -2.11
N ASP A 257 -12.15 13.24 -2.25
CA ASP A 257 -13.52 12.71 -2.26
C ASP A 257 -13.82 11.84 -3.48
N ASP A 258 -13.20 12.11 -4.61
CA ASP A 258 -13.29 11.35 -5.85
C ASP A 258 -12.67 9.93 -5.75
N LEU A 259 -11.82 9.69 -4.76
CA LEU A 259 -11.23 8.39 -4.51
C LEU A 259 -12.05 7.50 -3.54
N ILE A 260 -13.12 8.02 -2.93
CA ILE A 260 -13.91 7.28 -1.94
C ILE A 260 -14.37 5.92 -2.48
N ILE A 261 -14.97 5.90 -3.65
CA ILE A 261 -15.51 4.66 -4.24
C ILE A 261 -14.39 3.70 -4.62
N THR A 262 -13.32 4.20 -5.22
CA THR A 262 -12.13 3.40 -5.54
C THR A 262 -11.56 2.72 -4.30
N TYR A 263 -11.42 3.45 -3.19
CA TYR A 263 -10.95 2.87 -1.94
C TYR A 263 -11.93 1.83 -1.37
N TYR A 264 -13.25 2.07 -1.44
CA TYR A 264 -14.23 1.04 -1.07
C TYR A 264 -14.06 -0.24 -1.87
N GLN A 265 -13.91 -0.13 -3.20
CA GLN A 265 -13.76 -1.27 -4.10
C GLN A 265 -12.49 -2.07 -3.86
N LEU A 266 -11.37 -1.37 -3.61
CA LEU A 266 -10.04 -1.95 -3.63
C LEU A 266 -9.51 -2.32 -2.22
N THR A 267 -10.01 -1.67 -1.17
CA THR A 267 -9.40 -1.79 0.16
C THR A 267 -10.36 -2.25 1.25
N THR A 268 -11.62 -2.60 0.91
CA THR A 268 -12.60 -3.11 1.88
C THR A 268 -13.22 -4.43 1.42
N ASP A 269 -13.92 -5.11 2.33
CA ASP A 269 -14.73 -6.30 2.04
C ASP A 269 -16.21 -5.96 1.81
N ALA A 270 -16.52 -4.71 1.53
CA ALA A 270 -17.89 -4.30 1.27
C ALA A 270 -18.44 -5.00 0.02
N HIS A 271 -19.67 -5.51 0.13
CA HIS A 271 -20.33 -6.15 -1.00
C HIS A 271 -20.49 -5.17 -2.19
N PRO A 272 -20.26 -5.60 -3.46
CA PRO A 272 -20.32 -4.73 -4.62
C PRO A 272 -21.63 -3.95 -4.77
N ASP A 273 -22.78 -4.55 -4.41
CA ASP A 273 -24.08 -3.89 -4.45
C ASP A 273 -24.16 -2.72 -3.46
N ARG A 274 -23.57 -2.89 -2.28
CA ARG A 274 -23.50 -1.81 -1.27
C ARG A 274 -22.62 -0.67 -1.75
N ILE A 275 -21.50 -0.96 -2.40
CA ILE A 275 -20.61 0.05 -2.96
C ILE A 275 -21.35 0.86 -4.04
N ARG A 276 -22.08 0.19 -4.94
CA ARG A 276 -22.92 0.84 -5.96
C ARG A 276 -24.01 1.73 -5.36
N ALA A 277 -24.61 1.31 -4.24
CA ALA A 277 -25.61 2.13 -3.54
C ALA A 277 -24.96 3.39 -2.95
N VAL A 278 -23.78 3.28 -2.31
CA VAL A 278 -23.03 4.43 -1.78
C VAL A 278 -22.62 5.38 -2.89
N GLN A 279 -22.16 4.84 -4.02
CA GLN A 279 -21.79 5.66 -5.19
C GLN A 279 -22.95 6.52 -5.68
N LYS A 280 -24.14 5.93 -5.84
CA LYS A 280 -25.35 6.68 -6.25
C LYS A 280 -25.73 7.78 -5.26
N LEU A 281 -25.63 7.52 -3.95
CA LEU A 281 -25.93 8.52 -2.92
C LEU A 281 -24.95 9.70 -2.99
N LEU A 282 -23.67 9.44 -3.26
CA LEU A 282 -22.66 10.50 -3.46
C LEU A 282 -22.90 11.30 -4.74
N GLU A 283 -23.17 10.62 -5.86
CA GLU A 283 -23.45 11.26 -7.16
C GLU A 283 -24.70 12.16 -7.11
N ASN A 284 -25.73 11.76 -6.37
CA ASN A 284 -26.96 12.52 -6.19
C ASN A 284 -26.82 13.65 -5.15
N GLY A 285 -25.70 13.73 -4.41
CA GLY A 285 -25.52 14.68 -3.33
C GLY A 285 -26.40 14.45 -2.10
N GLU A 286 -26.92 13.24 -1.93
CA GLU A 286 -27.82 12.87 -0.82
C GLU A 286 -27.09 12.64 0.50
N VAL A 287 -25.77 12.46 0.46
CA VAL A 287 -24.91 12.20 1.62
C VAL A 287 -23.67 13.08 1.61
N ASN A 288 -23.18 13.42 2.79
CA ASN A 288 -21.93 14.17 2.92
C ASN A 288 -20.72 13.23 2.66
N PRO A 289 -19.81 13.55 1.71
CA PRO A 289 -18.62 12.76 1.44
C PRO A 289 -17.77 12.48 2.69
N ARG A 290 -17.71 13.43 3.64
CA ARG A 290 -17.02 13.27 4.91
C ARG A 290 -17.56 12.10 5.72
N ASP A 291 -18.88 11.96 5.81
CA ASP A 291 -19.51 10.91 6.62
C ASP A 291 -19.26 9.54 5.98
N ILE A 292 -19.30 9.50 4.64
CA ILE A 292 -18.93 8.31 3.88
C ILE A 292 -17.44 7.96 4.06
N LYS A 293 -16.52 8.94 4.08
CA LYS A 293 -15.10 8.71 4.40
C LYS A 293 -14.89 8.21 5.83
N MET A 294 -15.64 8.71 6.80
CA MET A 294 -15.57 8.19 8.17
C MET A 294 -15.99 6.72 8.23
N HIS A 295 -17.05 6.34 7.48
CA HIS A 295 -17.45 4.96 7.36
C HIS A 295 -16.41 4.10 6.63
N LEU A 296 -15.81 4.62 5.56
CA LEU A 296 -14.70 3.99 4.85
C LEU A 296 -13.50 3.77 5.77
N ALA A 297 -13.11 4.80 6.54
CA ALA A 297 -12.01 4.71 7.48
C ALA A 297 -12.24 3.63 8.54
N ARG A 298 -13.44 3.58 9.14
CA ARG A 298 -13.83 2.47 10.03
C ARG A 298 -13.69 1.11 9.35
N SER A 299 -14.22 1.00 8.14
CA SER A 299 -14.18 -0.26 7.38
C SER A 299 -12.75 -0.73 7.11
N ILE A 300 -11.86 0.18 6.70
CA ILE A 300 -10.45 -0.17 6.44
C ILE A 300 -9.73 -0.51 7.74
N VAL A 301 -9.84 0.33 8.77
CA VAL A 301 -9.12 0.11 10.05
C VAL A 301 -9.57 -1.19 10.71
N SER A 302 -10.86 -1.55 10.63
CA SER A 302 -11.40 -2.79 11.21
C SER A 302 -10.87 -4.08 10.57
N LEU A 303 -10.21 -3.99 9.40
CA LEU A 303 -9.58 -5.14 8.76
C LEU A 303 -8.23 -5.53 9.39
N TYR A 304 -7.62 -4.61 10.15
CA TYR A 304 -6.26 -4.74 10.67
C TYR A 304 -6.16 -4.54 12.16
N HIS A 305 -7.21 -3.97 12.80
CA HIS A 305 -7.23 -3.59 14.21
C HIS A 305 -8.49 -4.07 14.93
N THR A 306 -8.43 -4.13 16.25
CA THR A 306 -9.56 -4.53 17.11
C THR A 306 -10.69 -3.48 17.08
N PRO A 307 -11.94 -3.88 17.41
CA PRO A 307 -13.06 -2.95 17.48
C PRO A 307 -12.83 -1.77 18.45
N GLU A 308 -12.10 -2.01 19.53
CA GLU A 308 -11.75 -1.01 20.56
C GLU A 308 -10.80 0.05 19.97
N GLU A 309 -9.75 -0.39 19.25
CA GLU A 309 -8.80 0.50 18.59
C GLU A 309 -9.46 1.32 17.48
N VAL A 310 -10.37 0.72 16.70
CA VAL A 310 -11.18 1.42 15.68
C VAL A 310 -12.00 2.55 16.31
N LYS A 311 -12.71 2.25 17.40
CA LYS A 311 -13.52 3.24 18.11
C LYS A 311 -12.67 4.36 18.71
N GLU A 312 -11.52 4.01 19.27
CA GLU A 312 -10.57 5.00 19.80
C GLU A 312 -10.01 5.89 18.70
N ALA A 313 -9.66 5.33 17.54
CA ALA A 313 -9.18 6.07 16.38
C ALA A 313 -10.22 7.05 15.84
N GLU A 314 -11.49 6.63 15.74
CA GLU A 314 -12.60 7.48 15.32
C GLU A 314 -12.83 8.62 16.33
N ASN A 315 -12.91 8.32 17.61
CA ASN A 315 -13.09 9.32 18.67
C ASN A 315 -11.94 10.33 18.67
N ASN A 316 -10.71 9.86 18.52
CA ASN A 316 -9.52 10.70 18.42
C ASN A 316 -9.64 11.64 17.21
N PHE A 317 -9.97 11.11 16.03
CA PHE A 317 -10.17 11.92 14.83
C PHE A 317 -11.27 12.97 15.01
N GLN A 318 -12.43 12.58 15.57
CA GLN A 318 -13.54 13.51 15.85
C GLN A 318 -13.14 14.59 16.84
N ALA A 319 -12.40 14.21 17.89
CA ALA A 319 -11.91 15.14 18.89
C ALA A 319 -10.97 16.19 18.29
N ILE A 320 -10.06 15.76 17.39
CA ILE A 320 -9.12 16.64 16.70
C ILE A 320 -9.81 17.62 15.74
N PHE A 321 -10.81 17.16 15.01
CA PHE A 321 -11.36 17.91 13.87
C PHE A 321 -12.76 18.50 14.13
N GLN A 322 -13.49 18.05 15.16
CA GLN A 322 -14.84 18.52 15.48
C GLN A 322 -14.92 19.40 16.73
N LYS A 323 -14.01 19.25 17.69
CA LYS A 323 -13.95 20.06 18.89
C LYS A 323 -12.64 20.84 18.89
N LYS A 324 -12.74 22.17 18.93
CA LYS A 324 -11.59 23.09 19.11
C LYS A 324 -10.90 22.94 20.50
N ASP A 325 -11.38 22.05 21.35
CA ASP A 325 -10.96 21.90 22.74
C ASP A 325 -10.76 20.43 23.11
N ILE A 326 -9.67 19.80 22.70
CA ILE A 326 -9.11 18.60 23.36
C ILE A 326 -7.60 18.62 23.25
N GLU A 327 -6.92 18.45 24.37
CA GLU A 327 -5.47 18.25 24.48
C GLU A 327 -5.05 17.00 23.70
N ILE A 328 -4.61 17.23 22.46
CA ILE A 328 -3.93 16.22 21.67
C ILE A 328 -2.48 16.28 22.12
N GLU A 329 -1.83 15.13 22.30
CA GLU A 329 -0.36 15.09 22.31
C GLU A 329 0.15 15.44 20.90
N LEU A 330 0.10 16.72 20.58
CA LEU A 330 0.77 17.25 19.39
C LEU A 330 2.28 17.12 19.57
N PRO A 331 3.02 16.82 18.49
CA PRO A 331 4.48 16.90 18.55
C PRO A 331 4.88 18.25 19.14
N GLU A 332 5.72 18.21 20.17
CA GLU A 332 6.14 19.41 20.88
C GLU A 332 7.24 20.12 20.11
N LEU A 333 7.05 21.42 19.89
CA LEU A 333 8.14 22.35 19.56
C LEU A 333 8.70 22.90 20.86
N VAL A 334 9.92 22.52 21.17
CA VAL A 334 10.59 22.93 22.41
C VAL A 334 11.29 24.26 22.21
N TYR A 335 11.01 25.23 23.04
CA TYR A 335 11.74 26.50 23.09
C TYR A 335 12.61 26.60 24.31
N ASP A 336 13.75 27.25 24.15
CA ASP A 336 14.68 27.58 25.25
C ASP A 336 14.37 28.97 25.78
N SER A 337 13.88 29.04 27.03
CA SER A 337 13.54 30.32 27.65
C SER A 337 14.71 31.27 27.87
N SER A 338 15.96 30.77 27.81
CA SER A 338 17.16 31.59 27.87
C SER A 338 17.43 32.42 26.59
N LEU A 339 16.73 32.08 25.50
CA LEU A 339 16.84 32.74 24.19
C LEU A 339 15.68 33.70 23.91
N ILE A 340 14.85 33.99 24.89
CA ILE A 340 13.80 35.00 24.82
C ILE A 340 14.46 36.38 24.90
N ASP A 341 14.10 37.28 24.00
CA ASP A 341 14.68 38.62 23.95
C ASP A 341 14.14 39.56 25.06
N GLU A 342 14.67 40.80 25.11
CA GLU A 342 14.28 41.81 26.10
C GLU A 342 12.81 42.24 25.98
N ASN A 343 12.15 41.99 24.84
CA ASN A 343 10.74 42.29 24.61
C ASN A 343 9.81 41.09 24.96
N GLY A 344 10.39 39.96 25.35
CA GLY A 344 9.68 38.74 25.66
C GLY A 344 9.35 37.88 24.41
N ASP A 345 10.03 38.12 23.29
CA ASP A 345 9.81 37.46 22.04
C ASP A 345 10.82 36.32 21.77
N TYR A 346 10.39 35.27 21.11
CA TYR A 346 11.20 34.12 20.70
C TYR A 346 11.10 33.94 19.16
N SER A 347 12.20 33.52 18.51
CA SER A 347 12.24 33.31 17.08
C SER A 347 11.31 32.19 16.64
N LEU A 348 10.23 32.53 15.92
CA LEU A 348 9.30 31.58 15.31
C LEU A 348 9.98 30.69 14.27
N ILE A 349 10.99 31.23 13.55
CA ILE A 349 11.79 30.48 12.59
C ILE A 349 12.56 29.38 13.27
N ASP A 350 13.25 29.69 14.37
CA ASP A 350 14.08 28.73 15.10
C ASP A 350 13.22 27.66 15.76
N CYS A 351 12.06 28.07 16.28
CA CYS A 351 11.09 27.17 16.84
C CYS A 351 10.59 26.12 15.83
N ILE A 352 10.14 26.57 14.65
CA ILE A 352 9.65 25.66 13.61
C ILE A 352 10.77 24.81 13.03
N PHE A 353 11.96 25.38 12.82
CA PHE A 353 13.11 24.65 12.30
C PHE A 353 13.59 23.54 13.25
N ALA A 354 13.47 23.72 14.55
CA ALA A 354 13.80 22.71 15.57
C ALA A 354 12.95 21.44 15.47
N SER A 355 11.81 21.48 14.76
CA SER A 355 11.00 20.27 14.46
C SER A 355 11.73 19.22 13.62
N GLY A 356 12.83 19.58 12.94
CA GLY A 356 13.56 18.72 12.01
C GLY A 356 12.83 18.41 10.69
N LYS A 357 11.65 19.00 10.45
CA LYS A 357 10.84 18.72 9.25
C LYS A 357 11.17 19.61 8.05
N TYR A 358 12.00 20.64 8.22
CA TYR A 358 12.32 21.62 7.18
C TYR A 358 13.82 21.62 6.87
N LYS A 359 14.18 21.79 5.61
CA LYS A 359 15.57 21.68 5.12
C LYS A 359 16.44 22.87 5.53
N SER A 360 15.83 24.04 5.77
CA SER A 360 16.58 25.24 6.15
C SER A 360 15.70 26.29 6.84
N LYS A 361 16.32 27.17 7.62
CA LYS A 361 15.63 28.34 8.19
C LYS A 361 15.06 29.29 7.12
N SER A 362 15.69 29.34 5.95
CA SER A 362 15.19 30.12 4.79
C SER A 362 13.90 29.56 4.24
N GLU A 363 13.71 28.24 4.25
CA GLU A 363 12.45 27.60 3.86
C GLU A 363 11.33 27.99 4.84
N VAL A 364 11.59 27.91 6.14
CA VAL A 364 10.63 28.32 7.18
C VAL A 364 10.24 29.79 7.03
N ARG A 365 11.21 30.67 6.83
CA ARG A 365 10.97 32.11 6.61
C ARG A 365 10.03 32.35 5.42
N ARG A 366 10.27 31.65 4.32
CA ARG A 366 9.40 31.74 3.12
C ARG A 366 7.99 31.29 3.41
N LEU A 367 7.79 30.21 4.17
CA LEU A 367 6.45 29.73 4.56
C LEU A 367 5.71 30.73 5.42
N ILE A 368 6.40 31.41 6.34
CA ILE A 368 5.80 32.48 7.15
C ILE A 368 5.36 33.63 6.25
N GLN A 369 6.23 34.09 5.35
CA GLN A 369 5.95 35.21 4.41
C GLN A 369 4.82 34.89 3.40
N GLN A 370 4.54 33.62 3.15
CA GLN A 370 3.46 33.14 2.28
C GLN A 370 2.13 32.90 3.04
N ASP A 371 1.98 33.40 4.25
CA ASP A 371 0.79 33.18 5.11
C ASP A 371 0.48 31.68 5.35
N ALA A 372 1.49 30.83 5.26
CA ALA A 372 1.35 29.39 5.46
C ALA A 372 1.47 28.97 6.94
N VAL A 373 1.76 29.90 7.85
CA VAL A 373 1.85 29.64 9.29
C VAL A 373 0.68 30.24 10.03
N ARG A 374 0.14 29.48 11.00
CA ARG A 374 -0.93 29.92 11.90
C ARG A 374 -0.52 29.68 13.33
N ILE A 375 -0.82 30.63 14.20
CA ILE A 375 -0.66 30.53 15.64
C ILE A 375 -2.07 30.55 16.27
N ASN A 376 -2.43 29.52 17.02
CA ASN A 376 -3.78 29.33 17.59
C ASN A 376 -4.93 29.50 16.57
N GLY A 377 -4.67 29.12 15.31
CA GLY A 377 -5.64 29.19 14.21
C GLY A 377 -5.61 30.50 13.41
N GLU A 378 -4.94 31.55 13.89
CA GLU A 378 -4.79 32.83 13.18
C GLU A 378 -3.51 32.83 12.33
N LYS A 379 -3.61 33.36 11.08
CA LYS A 379 -2.44 33.50 10.22
C LYS A 379 -1.47 34.53 10.79
N THR A 380 -0.18 34.22 10.65
CA THR A 380 0.88 35.16 11.03
C THR A 380 1.94 35.26 9.93
N ASN A 381 2.47 36.45 9.75
CA ASN A 381 3.68 36.76 8.95
C ASN A 381 4.82 37.29 9.83
N GLU A 382 4.63 37.31 11.15
CA GLU A 382 5.64 37.71 12.10
C GLU A 382 6.73 36.63 12.22
N LEU A 383 7.98 37.05 12.39
CA LEU A 383 9.12 36.15 12.49
C LEU A 383 9.43 35.75 13.94
N THR A 384 8.73 36.37 14.89
CA THR A 384 8.82 36.10 16.33
C THR A 384 7.44 35.79 16.91
N LEU A 385 7.42 35.18 18.09
CA LEU A 385 6.19 34.97 18.86
C LEU A 385 6.47 35.13 20.36
N LYS A 386 5.47 35.52 21.14
CA LYS A 386 5.53 35.39 22.59
C LYS A 386 5.32 33.93 22.99
N PRO A 387 6.33 33.26 23.56
CA PRO A 387 6.25 31.83 23.81
C PRO A 387 5.35 31.55 25.02
N VAL A 388 4.10 31.18 24.74
CA VAL A 388 3.15 30.70 25.74
C VAL A 388 3.07 29.20 25.63
N GLU A 389 3.28 28.47 26.73
CA GLU A 389 3.16 27.01 26.76
C GLU A 389 1.77 26.58 26.31
N GLY A 390 1.71 25.55 25.48
CA GLY A 390 0.44 25.09 24.91
C GLY A 390 -0.02 25.81 23.64
N THR A 391 0.69 26.86 23.19
CA THR A 391 0.41 27.52 21.91
C THR A 391 0.47 26.53 20.77
N ILE A 392 -0.56 26.53 19.92
CA ILE A 392 -0.65 25.67 18.74
C ILE A 392 -0.05 26.39 17.54
N ILE A 393 0.96 25.80 16.94
CA ILE A 393 1.62 26.31 15.73
C ILE A 393 1.31 25.35 14.58
N GLN A 394 0.64 25.83 13.54
CA GLN A 394 0.35 25.09 12.32
C GLN A 394 1.20 25.64 11.18
N VAL A 395 1.91 24.78 10.45
CA VAL A 395 2.72 25.13 9.30
C VAL A 395 2.21 24.36 8.07
N GLY A 396 1.67 25.09 7.11
CA GLY A 396 0.97 24.50 5.96
C GLY A 396 -0.32 23.77 6.35
N LYS A 397 -0.77 22.84 5.52
CA LYS A 397 -2.03 22.10 5.72
C LYS A 397 -1.91 20.90 6.68
N GLY A 398 -0.70 20.42 6.98
CA GLY A 398 -0.51 19.11 7.63
C GLY A 398 0.39 19.07 8.85
N ASN A 399 1.17 20.09 9.15
CA ASN A 399 2.08 20.09 10.29
C ASN A 399 1.52 20.95 11.41
N VAL A 400 1.10 20.32 12.52
CA VAL A 400 0.59 21.00 13.71
C VAL A 400 1.45 20.59 14.89
N PHE A 401 1.82 21.57 15.71
CA PHE A 401 2.72 21.42 16.86
C PHE A 401 2.16 22.13 18.08
N LYS A 402 2.55 21.67 19.27
CA LYS A 402 2.29 22.35 20.54
C LYS A 402 3.61 22.90 21.10
N LEU A 403 3.62 24.17 21.51
CA LEU A 403 4.78 24.80 22.09
C LEU A 403 4.99 24.34 23.54
N ALA A 404 6.21 23.93 23.88
CA ALA A 404 6.59 23.46 25.23
C ALA A 404 7.91 24.08 25.69
N SER A 405 8.06 24.35 26.97
CA SER A 405 9.31 24.87 27.56
C SER A 405 10.33 23.75 27.80
N LEU A 406 11.58 23.99 27.43
CA LEU A 406 12.70 23.08 27.68
C LEU A 406 12.92 22.80 29.17
N GLN A 407 12.78 23.82 30.02
CA GLN A 407 13.00 23.73 31.47
C GLN A 407 11.96 22.78 32.13
N LYS A 408 10.67 22.88 31.78
CA LYS A 408 9.64 21.99 32.31
C LYS A 408 9.79 20.54 31.85
N LYS A 409 10.34 20.32 30.68
CA LYS A 409 10.62 18.96 30.15
C LYS A 409 11.73 18.26 30.94
N GLN A 410 12.74 19.02 31.37
CA GLN A 410 13.80 18.52 32.24
C GLN A 410 13.28 18.21 33.66
N GLU A 411 12.39 19.04 34.20
CA GLU A 411 11.76 18.80 35.51
C GLU A 411 10.86 17.57 35.52
N LYS A 412 10.05 17.35 34.45
CA LYS A 412 9.23 16.13 34.28
C LYS A 412 10.10 14.88 34.13
N GLY A 413 11.22 14.95 33.39
CA GLY A 413 12.19 13.86 33.26
C GLY A 413 12.87 13.49 34.59
N LEU A 414 13.20 14.48 35.43
CA LEU A 414 13.77 14.29 36.75
C LEU A 414 12.78 13.71 37.76
N SER A 415 11.47 14.02 37.64
CA SER A 415 10.43 13.47 38.50
C SER A 415 10.14 11.99 38.21
N LEU A 416 10.20 11.56 36.95
CA LEU A 416 10.06 10.14 36.53
C LEU A 416 11.24 9.29 37.01
N THR A 417 12.45 9.83 36.99
CA THR A 417 13.65 9.12 37.51
C THR A 417 13.72 9.04 39.03
N ARG A 418 13.08 9.96 39.76
CA ARG A 418 12.96 9.88 41.23
C ARG A 418 11.87 8.90 41.68
N GLY A 419 10.82 8.66 40.87
CA GLY A 419 9.77 7.67 41.16
C GLY A 419 10.23 6.21 41.03
N LEU A 420 11.25 5.94 40.20
CA LEU A 420 11.82 4.60 39.96
C LEU A 420 12.90 4.17 40.96
N LYS A 421 13.27 5.05 41.93
CA LYS A 421 14.25 4.74 42.99
C LYS A 421 13.62 4.52 44.39
N LYS A 422 12.31 4.37 44.45
CA LYS A 422 11.58 4.02 45.69
C LYS A 422 10.57 2.91 45.38
N ASN A 423 11.05 1.71 45.07
CA ASN A 423 10.41 0.45 45.36
C ASN A 423 11.49 -0.65 45.28
#